data_a1d3306877b099e23ed80e413eb6d4ef
#
_entry.id   a1d3306877b099e23ed80e413eb6d4ef
#
_cell.length_a   1.000
_cell.length_b   1.000
_cell.length_c   1.000
_cell.angle_alpha   90.00
_cell.angle_beta   90.00
_cell.angle_gamma   90.00
#
_symmetry.space_group_name_H-M   'P 1'
#
loop_
_entity.id
_entity.type
_entity.pdbx_description
1 polymer ?
#
loop_
_entity_poly.entity_id
_entity_poly.type
_entity_poly.pdbx_seq_one_letter_code
_entity_poly.pdbx_strand_id
1 'polypeptide(L)'
;MFHAPFELLEHLENSTTEPLIDLVILRAESGGMSGLQTVRDARTAGYAGEIILVEDTETLAHEALRLHVGGYLLEPVSPAAFESEAARSLARLSALDDESAIIRMRGGLRRVLFTQLVYAQTSNHDQVLHMRDGQTMQLRSSSQDLFDRLSHDPRFLKLGSSYIVNLDLVYALEDSGGTLRFIEGSTASVPVRFRKQVQDALFARAEWRKHA
;
A
#
# COMPACT_ATOMS: atom_id res chain seq x y z
N MET A 1 -4.95 20.97 -11.49
CA MET A 1 -3.57 21.51 -11.45
C MET A 1 -3.49 22.46 -10.29
N PHE A 2 -2.56 22.26 -9.37
CA PHE A 2 -2.35 23.15 -8.22
C PHE A 2 -1.34 24.24 -8.61
N HIS A 3 -1.61 25.47 -8.21
CA HIS A 3 -0.75 26.62 -8.54
C HIS A 3 0.16 27.01 -7.38
N ALA A 4 -0.09 26.48 -6.19
CA ALA A 4 0.72 26.73 -5.00
C ALA A 4 0.88 25.46 -4.16
N PRO A 5 2.02 25.26 -3.46
CA PRO A 5 2.26 24.10 -2.63
C PRO A 5 1.19 23.87 -1.56
N PHE A 6 0.66 24.92 -0.95
CA PHE A 6 -0.35 24.81 0.10
C PHE A 6 -1.71 24.27 -0.44
N GLU A 7 -2.07 24.55 -1.69
CA GLU A 7 -3.28 23.98 -2.31
C GLU A 7 -3.19 22.47 -2.46
N LEU A 8 -2.01 21.97 -2.83
CA LEU A 8 -1.74 20.53 -2.89
C LEU A 8 -1.84 19.90 -1.49
N LEU A 9 -1.19 20.52 -0.48
CA LEU A 9 -1.20 20.00 0.88
C LEU A 9 -2.61 19.99 1.49
N GLU A 10 -3.36 21.07 1.33
CA GLU A 10 -4.76 21.15 1.75
C GLU A 10 -5.62 20.08 1.06
N HIS A 11 -5.40 19.84 -0.24
CA HIS A 11 -6.08 18.79 -0.96
C HIS A 11 -5.72 17.39 -0.42
N LEU A 12 -4.46 17.13 -0.16
CA LEU A 12 -4.00 15.84 0.40
C LEU A 12 -4.55 15.59 1.82
N GLU A 13 -4.65 16.62 2.65
CA GLU A 13 -5.20 16.52 4.01
C GLU A 13 -6.73 16.33 4.02
N ASN A 14 -7.43 16.96 3.09
CA ASN A 14 -8.89 16.95 3.02
C ASN A 14 -9.48 15.83 2.15
N SER A 15 -8.65 15.07 1.43
CA SER A 15 -9.09 14.04 0.48
C SER A 15 -9.65 12.79 1.13
N THR A 16 -10.80 12.92 1.80
CA THR A 16 -11.59 11.77 2.28
C THR A 16 -12.58 11.23 1.25
N THR A 17 -12.87 11.97 0.19
CA THR A 17 -13.96 11.68 -0.78
C THR A 17 -13.57 11.80 -2.25
N GLU A 18 -12.42 12.40 -2.58
CA GLU A 18 -11.95 12.61 -3.95
C GLU A 18 -11.04 11.46 -4.44
N PRO A 19 -10.86 11.32 -5.78
CA PRO A 19 -9.95 10.31 -6.30
C PRO A 19 -8.54 10.51 -5.72
N LEU A 20 -7.93 9.41 -5.28
CA LEU A 20 -6.56 9.43 -4.75
C LEU A 20 -5.60 9.94 -5.83
N ILE A 21 -4.76 10.88 -5.46
CA ILE A 21 -3.66 11.31 -6.32
C ILE A 21 -2.55 10.28 -6.20
N ASP A 22 -2.24 9.59 -7.29
CA ASP A 22 -1.21 8.55 -7.30
C ASP A 22 0.17 9.12 -7.66
N LEU A 23 0.22 10.17 -8.49
CA LEU A 23 1.45 10.81 -8.95
C LEU A 23 1.35 12.33 -8.85
N VAL A 24 2.34 12.93 -8.21
CA VAL A 24 2.55 14.39 -8.16
C VAL A 24 3.82 14.74 -8.91
N ILE A 25 3.72 15.71 -9.83
CA ILE A 25 4.88 16.34 -10.45
C ILE A 25 5.00 17.71 -9.82
N LEU A 26 6.08 17.92 -9.08
CA LEU A 26 6.32 19.12 -8.31
C LEU A 26 7.51 19.87 -8.88
N ARG A 27 7.30 21.10 -9.31
CA ARG A 27 8.34 22.04 -9.69
C ARG A 27 8.62 23.00 -8.54
N ALA A 28 9.88 23.13 -8.15
CA ALA A 28 10.25 24.18 -7.22
C ALA A 28 10.21 25.55 -7.92
N GLU A 29 9.44 26.45 -7.35
CA GLU A 29 9.43 27.85 -7.82
C GLU A 29 10.40 28.71 -7.01
N SER A 30 11.15 29.55 -7.71
CA SER A 30 12.00 30.55 -7.09
C SER A 30 11.17 31.57 -6.34
N GLY A 31 11.19 31.55 -5.02
CA GLY A 31 10.56 32.59 -4.18
C GLY A 31 9.45 32.13 -3.21
N GLY A 32 9.18 30.83 -3.16
CA GLY A 32 8.21 30.23 -2.23
C GLY A 32 8.81 29.11 -1.36
N MET A 33 7.95 28.23 -0.87
CA MET A 33 8.34 27.00 -0.20
C MET A 33 9.16 26.14 -1.15
N SER A 34 10.33 25.65 -0.73
CA SER A 34 11.18 24.81 -1.59
C SER A 34 10.45 23.52 -1.95
N GLY A 35 10.68 22.98 -3.16
CA GLY A 35 10.10 21.71 -3.58
C GLY A 35 10.31 20.59 -2.56
N LEU A 36 11.51 20.52 -1.97
CA LEU A 36 11.82 19.58 -0.89
C LEU A 36 10.99 19.80 0.38
N GLN A 37 10.69 21.03 0.76
CA GLN A 37 9.84 21.30 1.92
C GLN A 37 8.42 20.81 1.64
N THR A 38 7.88 21.07 0.45
CA THR A 38 6.57 20.58 0.04
C THR A 38 6.52 19.04 0.05
N VAL A 39 7.56 18.37 -0.45
CA VAL A 39 7.67 16.89 -0.37
C VAL A 39 7.65 16.42 1.08
N ARG A 40 8.42 17.06 1.97
CA ARG A 40 8.47 16.71 3.40
C ARG A 40 7.11 16.85 4.07
N ASP A 41 6.42 17.95 3.80
CA ASP A 41 5.10 18.22 4.37
C ASP A 41 4.06 17.22 3.83
N ALA A 42 4.08 16.92 2.53
CA ALA A 42 3.22 15.88 1.94
C ALA A 42 3.46 14.49 2.57
N ARG A 43 4.72 14.10 2.79
CA ARG A 43 5.06 12.84 3.46
C ARG A 43 4.60 12.84 4.93
N THR A 44 4.73 13.97 5.62
CA THR A 44 4.25 14.13 7.00
C THR A 44 2.72 14.07 7.09
N ALA A 45 2.02 14.60 6.09
CA ALA A 45 0.56 14.47 5.94
C ALA A 45 0.10 13.04 5.55
N GLY A 46 1.05 12.10 5.33
CA GLY A 46 0.75 10.71 5.02
C GLY A 46 0.58 10.41 3.53
N TYR A 47 0.94 11.33 2.64
CA TYR A 47 0.91 11.06 1.22
C TYR A 47 1.98 10.01 0.84
N ALA A 48 1.52 8.84 0.39
CA ALA A 48 2.36 7.71 0.01
C ALA A 48 2.54 7.54 -1.51
N GLY A 49 1.89 8.39 -2.33
CA GLY A 49 1.98 8.33 -3.79
C GLY A 49 3.36 8.70 -4.34
N GLU A 50 3.54 8.52 -5.63
CA GLU A 50 4.77 8.88 -6.35
C GLU A 50 4.92 10.40 -6.45
N ILE A 51 6.17 10.88 -6.32
CA ILE A 51 6.50 12.29 -6.54
C ILE A 51 7.66 12.35 -7.53
N ILE A 52 7.50 13.13 -8.59
CA ILE A 52 8.60 13.56 -9.47
C ILE A 52 8.91 15.01 -9.12
N LEU A 53 10.13 15.26 -8.64
CA LEU A 53 10.60 16.60 -8.32
C LEU A 53 11.37 17.20 -9.51
N VAL A 54 11.05 18.42 -9.87
CA VAL A 54 11.71 19.17 -10.94
C VAL A 54 12.45 20.36 -10.32
N GLU A 55 13.77 20.42 -10.51
CA GLU A 55 14.64 21.41 -9.87
C GLU A 55 15.64 21.97 -10.89
N ASP A 56 16.26 23.09 -10.56
CA ASP A 56 17.31 23.72 -11.37
C ASP A 56 18.73 23.30 -10.96
N THR A 57 18.86 22.51 -9.89
CA THR A 57 20.15 22.10 -9.31
C THR A 57 20.18 20.61 -8.98
N GLU A 58 21.35 19.98 -9.09
CA GLU A 58 21.59 18.60 -8.65
C GLU A 58 21.83 18.48 -7.13
N THR A 59 22.12 19.59 -6.45
CA THR A 59 22.57 19.56 -5.06
C THR A 59 21.55 18.98 -4.11
N LEU A 60 20.28 19.06 -4.45
CA LEU A 60 19.15 18.58 -3.63
C LEU A 60 18.77 17.12 -3.90
N ALA A 61 19.36 16.48 -4.91
CA ALA A 61 18.98 15.12 -5.32
C ALA A 61 19.16 14.08 -4.20
N HIS A 62 20.25 14.20 -3.42
CA HIS A 62 20.48 13.27 -2.30
C HIS A 62 19.43 13.41 -1.20
N GLU A 63 19.00 14.63 -0.89
CA GLU A 63 17.96 14.89 0.11
C GLU A 63 16.59 14.42 -0.41
N ALA A 64 16.29 14.65 -1.68
CA ALA A 64 15.08 14.16 -2.34
C ALA A 64 14.94 12.63 -2.25
N LEU A 65 16.02 11.89 -2.48
CA LEU A 65 16.05 10.43 -2.31
C LEU A 65 15.71 9.99 -0.89
N ARG A 66 16.17 10.70 0.13
CA ARG A 66 15.85 10.42 1.55
C ARG A 66 14.37 10.65 1.87
N LEU A 67 13.69 11.49 1.12
CA LEU A 67 12.26 11.76 1.22
C LEU A 67 11.43 10.83 0.32
N HIS A 68 12.05 9.79 -0.25
CA HIS A 68 11.41 8.82 -1.14
C HIS A 68 10.71 9.49 -2.34
N VAL A 69 11.41 10.45 -2.97
CA VAL A 69 11.01 11.01 -4.25
C VAL A 69 11.26 9.95 -5.32
N GLY A 70 10.23 9.62 -6.10
CA GLY A 70 10.29 8.59 -7.12
C GLY A 70 11.09 9.01 -8.36
N GLY A 71 11.14 10.31 -8.66
CA GLY A 71 11.89 10.86 -9.78
C GLY A 71 12.47 12.24 -9.48
N TYR A 72 13.64 12.54 -10.10
CA TYR A 72 14.29 13.84 -10.01
C TYR A 72 14.70 14.30 -11.42
N LEU A 73 14.21 15.45 -11.82
CA LEU A 73 14.45 16.04 -13.12
C LEU A 73 15.11 17.40 -12.98
N LEU A 74 16.09 17.68 -13.85
CA LEU A 74 16.77 18.97 -13.91
C LEU A 74 16.20 19.85 -15.02
N GLU A 75 15.99 21.12 -14.73
CA GLU A 75 15.65 22.11 -15.75
C GLU A 75 16.85 22.49 -16.60
N PRO A 76 16.68 22.69 -17.92
CA PRO A 76 15.46 22.52 -18.71
C PRO A 76 15.14 21.03 -18.95
N VAL A 77 13.93 20.61 -18.60
CA VAL A 77 13.51 19.21 -18.73
C VAL A 77 13.34 18.84 -20.20
N SER A 78 14.10 17.86 -20.67
CA SER A 78 13.89 17.31 -22.02
C SER A 78 12.68 16.37 -22.05
N PRO A 79 11.94 16.29 -23.17
CA PRO A 79 10.82 15.37 -23.32
C PRO A 79 11.21 13.91 -23.02
N ALA A 80 12.35 13.46 -23.52
CA ALA A 80 12.84 12.10 -23.31
C ALA A 80 13.15 11.79 -21.84
N ALA A 81 13.73 12.74 -21.08
CA ALA A 81 13.97 12.59 -19.66
C ALA A 81 12.65 12.50 -18.87
N PHE A 82 11.69 13.35 -19.21
CA PHE A 82 10.36 13.34 -18.61
C PHE A 82 9.63 12.02 -18.87
N GLU A 83 9.57 11.58 -20.14
CA GLU A 83 8.93 10.32 -20.52
C GLU A 83 9.54 9.12 -19.79
N SER A 84 10.87 9.08 -19.71
CA SER A 84 11.58 8.01 -18.99
C SER A 84 11.24 7.97 -17.50
N GLU A 85 11.21 9.13 -16.84
CA GLU A 85 10.92 9.23 -15.41
C GLU A 85 9.44 8.93 -15.10
N ALA A 86 8.54 9.48 -15.93
CA ALA A 86 7.11 9.22 -15.83
C ALA A 86 6.79 7.72 -16.03
N ALA A 87 7.42 7.07 -17.03
CA ALA A 87 7.25 5.65 -17.28
C ALA A 87 7.70 4.80 -16.07
N ARG A 88 8.83 5.16 -15.43
CA ARG A 88 9.32 4.48 -14.22
C ARG A 88 8.37 4.65 -13.04
N SER A 89 7.86 5.86 -12.81
CA SER A 89 6.88 6.13 -11.76
C SER A 89 5.56 5.38 -12.00
N LEU A 90 5.05 5.39 -13.23
CA LEU A 90 3.85 4.64 -13.59
C LEU A 90 4.03 3.12 -13.45
N ALA A 91 5.21 2.58 -13.80
CA ALA A 91 5.50 1.16 -13.60
C ALA A 91 5.51 0.79 -12.10
N ARG A 92 6.07 1.64 -11.22
CA ARG A 92 5.99 1.44 -9.76
C ARG A 92 4.56 1.52 -9.23
N LEU A 93 3.77 2.47 -9.73
CA LEU A 93 2.34 2.58 -9.37
C LEU A 93 1.56 1.35 -9.82
N SER A 94 1.78 0.86 -11.04
CA SER A 94 1.15 -0.38 -11.52
C SER A 94 1.52 -1.58 -10.66
N ALA A 95 2.79 -1.72 -10.28
CA ALA A 95 3.22 -2.76 -9.36
C ALA A 95 2.56 -2.64 -7.98
N LEU A 96 2.33 -1.40 -7.48
CA LEU A 96 1.57 -1.16 -6.25
C LEU A 96 0.08 -1.49 -6.41
N ASP A 97 -0.51 -1.30 -7.58
CA ASP A 97 -1.89 -1.69 -7.85
C ASP A 97 -2.06 -3.20 -7.83
N ASP A 98 -1.13 -3.95 -8.41
CA ASP A 98 -1.09 -5.42 -8.35
C ASP A 98 -0.87 -5.94 -6.91
N GLU A 99 -0.29 -5.11 -6.02
CA GLU A 99 -0.01 -5.44 -4.62
C GLU A 99 -0.90 -4.68 -3.62
N SER A 100 -2.03 -4.14 -4.05
CA SER A 100 -2.94 -3.38 -3.20
C SER A 100 -4.40 -3.57 -3.59
N ALA A 101 -5.30 -3.20 -2.67
CA ALA A 101 -6.72 -3.09 -2.95
C ALA A 101 -7.26 -1.74 -2.48
N ILE A 102 -8.12 -1.12 -3.27
CA ILE A 102 -8.89 0.05 -2.85
C ILE A 102 -10.13 -0.44 -2.09
N ILE A 103 -10.21 -0.09 -0.82
CA ILE A 103 -11.28 -0.52 0.06
C ILE A 103 -12.10 0.69 0.51
N ARG A 104 -13.44 0.60 0.34
CA ARG A 104 -14.37 1.61 0.85
C ARG A 104 -14.56 1.41 2.34
N MET A 105 -14.17 2.39 3.13
CA MET A 105 -14.31 2.40 4.59
C MET A 105 -15.30 3.48 5.04
N ARG A 106 -15.60 3.50 6.35
CA ARG A 106 -16.40 4.56 6.94
C ARG A 106 -15.60 5.87 6.87
N GLY A 107 -16.02 6.80 6.03
CA GLY A 107 -15.33 8.09 5.84
C GLY A 107 -14.48 8.20 4.58
N GLY A 108 -14.47 7.21 3.66
CA GLY A 108 -13.77 7.36 2.39
C GLY A 108 -13.24 6.07 1.77
N LEU A 109 -12.32 6.23 0.84
CA LEU A 109 -11.59 5.15 0.20
C LEU A 109 -10.18 5.06 0.81
N ARG A 110 -9.70 3.84 1.04
CA ARG A 110 -8.31 3.60 1.44
C ARG A 110 -7.66 2.58 0.54
N ARG A 111 -6.43 2.86 0.14
CA ARG A 111 -5.54 1.88 -0.47
C ARG A 111 -4.93 1.04 0.65
N VAL A 112 -5.11 -0.27 0.58
CA VAL A 112 -4.55 -1.25 1.51
C VAL A 112 -3.49 -2.04 0.78
N LEU A 113 -2.22 -1.83 1.14
CA LEU A 113 -1.10 -2.59 0.59
C LEU A 113 -1.15 -4.03 1.11
N PHE A 114 -0.99 -5.00 0.24
CA PHE A 114 -1.01 -6.41 0.60
C PHE A 114 0.13 -6.81 1.52
N THR A 115 1.27 -6.12 1.43
CA THR A 115 2.41 -6.30 2.35
C THR A 115 2.12 -5.82 3.77
N GLN A 116 1.07 -5.03 3.98
CA GLN A 116 0.65 -4.50 5.28
C GLN A 116 -0.57 -5.22 5.85
N LEU A 117 -1.39 -5.86 5.03
CA LEU A 117 -2.57 -6.59 5.49
C LEU A 117 -2.18 -7.99 5.96
N VAL A 118 -2.27 -8.23 7.27
CA VAL A 118 -1.91 -9.53 7.89
C VAL A 118 -3.05 -10.53 7.72
N TYR A 119 -4.22 -10.17 8.19
CA TYR A 119 -5.45 -10.94 8.00
C TYR A 119 -6.70 -10.07 8.16
N ALA A 120 -7.80 -10.53 7.63
CA ALA A 120 -9.11 -9.99 7.94
C ALA A 120 -9.92 -11.01 8.74
N GLN A 121 -10.62 -10.54 9.76
CA GLN A 121 -11.49 -11.33 10.62
C GLN A 121 -12.91 -10.83 10.52
N THR A 122 -13.87 -11.72 10.38
CA THR A 122 -15.30 -11.37 10.47
C THR A 122 -15.70 -11.17 11.94
N SER A 123 -16.25 -10.01 12.24
CA SER A 123 -16.78 -9.65 13.55
C SER A 123 -18.12 -8.92 13.37
N ASN A 124 -19.20 -9.45 13.94
CA ASN A 124 -20.54 -8.84 13.89
C ASN A 124 -20.99 -8.41 12.47
N HIS A 125 -20.78 -9.26 11.46
CA HIS A 125 -21.07 -9.02 10.04
C HIS A 125 -20.16 -8.01 9.33
N ASP A 126 -19.22 -7.39 10.05
CA ASP A 126 -18.19 -6.53 9.48
C ASP A 126 -16.86 -7.29 9.35
N GLN A 127 -15.94 -6.77 8.54
CA GLN A 127 -14.58 -7.24 8.48
C GLN A 127 -13.67 -6.33 9.30
N VAL A 128 -12.85 -6.92 10.15
CA VAL A 128 -11.76 -6.23 10.86
C VAL A 128 -10.45 -6.63 10.17
N LEU A 129 -9.81 -5.66 9.53
CA LEU A 129 -8.50 -5.83 8.93
C LEU A 129 -7.43 -5.60 9.99
N HIS A 130 -6.54 -6.56 10.15
CA HIS A 130 -5.39 -6.46 11.05
C HIS A 130 -4.15 -6.13 10.23
N MET A 131 -3.52 -5.02 10.57
CA MET A 131 -2.38 -4.48 9.84
C MET A 131 -1.06 -4.85 10.53
N ARG A 132 0.02 -4.89 9.77
CA ARG A 132 1.37 -5.24 10.23
C ARG A 132 1.91 -4.31 11.31
N ASP A 133 1.48 -3.06 11.35
CA ASP A 133 1.82 -2.08 12.39
C ASP A 133 1.00 -2.23 13.69
N GLY A 134 0.16 -3.27 13.77
CA GLY A 134 -0.74 -3.53 14.90
C GLY A 134 -2.05 -2.73 14.86
N GLN A 135 -2.23 -1.83 13.89
CA GLN A 135 -3.51 -1.13 13.73
C GLN A 135 -4.60 -2.07 13.22
N THR A 136 -5.85 -1.72 13.51
CA THR A 136 -7.01 -2.41 12.98
C THR A 136 -7.92 -1.43 12.25
N MET A 137 -8.53 -1.89 11.16
CA MET A 137 -9.49 -1.10 10.39
C MET A 137 -10.78 -1.88 10.22
N GLN A 138 -11.92 -1.26 10.54
CA GLN A 138 -13.23 -1.89 10.39
C GLN A 138 -13.86 -1.53 9.04
N LEU A 139 -14.28 -2.55 8.32
CA LEU A 139 -14.89 -2.48 7.00
C LEU A 139 -16.28 -3.10 7.03
N ARG A 140 -17.31 -2.37 6.63
CA ARG A 140 -18.64 -2.92 6.41
C ARG A 140 -18.71 -3.62 5.06
N SER A 141 -18.41 -4.91 5.05
CA SER A 141 -18.39 -5.76 3.85
C SER A 141 -18.58 -7.21 4.25
N SER A 142 -19.11 -8.02 3.35
CA SER A 142 -19.09 -9.47 3.54
C SER A 142 -17.66 -10.02 3.38
N SER A 143 -17.40 -11.18 4.01
CA SER A 143 -16.11 -11.88 3.82
C SER A 143 -15.90 -12.30 2.36
N GLN A 144 -16.97 -12.52 1.59
CA GLN A 144 -16.88 -12.87 0.17
C GLN A 144 -16.49 -11.63 -0.66
N ASP A 145 -17.19 -10.51 -0.48
CA ASP A 145 -16.89 -9.28 -1.24
C ASP A 145 -15.47 -8.78 -0.98
N LEU A 146 -14.97 -8.91 0.26
CA LEU A 146 -13.58 -8.58 0.56
C LEU A 146 -12.64 -9.56 -0.13
N PHE A 147 -12.91 -10.86 -0.05
CA PHE A 147 -12.06 -11.87 -0.67
C PHE A 147 -11.99 -11.71 -2.19
N ASP A 148 -13.10 -11.39 -2.85
CA ASP A 148 -13.14 -11.19 -4.31
C ASP A 148 -12.23 -10.04 -4.77
N ARG A 149 -12.02 -9.05 -3.90
CA ARG A 149 -11.06 -7.94 -4.14
C ARG A 149 -9.60 -8.33 -3.93
N LEU A 150 -9.34 -9.35 -3.10
CA LEU A 150 -8.00 -9.80 -2.74
C LEU A 150 -7.59 -11.06 -3.52
N SER A 151 -8.53 -11.82 -4.07
CA SER A 151 -8.34 -13.16 -4.62
C SER A 151 -7.49 -13.21 -5.90
N HIS A 152 -7.26 -12.08 -6.56
CA HIS A 152 -6.34 -12.01 -7.70
C HIS A 152 -4.88 -12.21 -7.26
N ASP A 153 -4.57 -12.02 -5.98
CA ASP A 153 -3.24 -12.26 -5.42
C ASP A 153 -3.21 -13.58 -4.63
N PRO A 154 -2.33 -14.53 -5.00
CA PRO A 154 -2.28 -15.87 -4.40
C PRO A 154 -1.79 -15.89 -2.94
N ARG A 155 -1.35 -14.76 -2.38
CA ARG A 155 -0.98 -14.65 -0.95
C ARG A 155 -2.20 -14.72 -0.03
N PHE A 156 -3.41 -14.45 -0.53
CA PHE A 156 -4.61 -14.44 0.29
C PHE A 156 -5.35 -15.76 0.25
N LEU A 157 -5.58 -16.34 1.41
CA LEU A 157 -6.34 -17.58 1.59
C LEU A 157 -7.56 -17.32 2.47
N LYS A 158 -8.76 -17.72 1.96
CA LYS A 158 -10.00 -17.62 2.73
C LYS A 158 -10.26 -18.88 3.54
N LEU A 159 -10.47 -18.70 4.86
CA LEU A 159 -10.80 -19.76 5.79
C LEU A 159 -12.27 -19.67 6.19
N GLY A 160 -13.13 -20.07 5.28
CA GLY A 160 -14.59 -19.97 5.45
C GLY A 160 -15.07 -18.53 5.45
N SER A 161 -16.04 -18.23 6.34
CA SER A 161 -16.54 -16.87 6.52
C SER A 161 -15.78 -16.10 7.61
N SER A 162 -14.90 -16.75 8.37
CA SER A 162 -14.30 -16.18 9.57
C SER A 162 -13.03 -15.39 9.32
N TYR A 163 -12.16 -15.90 8.42
CA TYR A 163 -10.85 -15.30 8.18
C TYR A 163 -10.49 -15.26 6.69
N ILE A 164 -9.75 -14.22 6.31
CA ILE A 164 -8.93 -14.15 5.10
C ILE A 164 -7.52 -13.87 5.57
N VAL A 165 -6.56 -14.74 5.29
CA VAL A 165 -5.19 -14.66 5.81
C VAL A 165 -4.19 -14.38 4.71
N ASN A 166 -3.17 -13.60 5.02
CA ASN A 166 -2.03 -13.37 4.14
C ASN A 166 -0.94 -14.39 4.45
N LEU A 167 -0.75 -15.35 3.56
CA LEU A 167 0.23 -16.44 3.73
C LEU A 167 1.68 -15.95 3.81
N ASP A 168 1.99 -14.79 3.20
CA ASP A 168 3.34 -14.22 3.20
C ASP A 168 3.75 -13.66 4.57
N LEU A 169 2.77 -13.37 5.42
CA LEU A 169 2.98 -12.83 6.76
C LEU A 169 2.79 -13.89 7.86
N VAL A 170 2.57 -15.14 7.49
CA VAL A 170 2.56 -16.26 8.45
C VAL A 170 3.98 -16.58 8.87
N TYR A 171 4.23 -16.55 10.18
CA TYR A 171 5.49 -16.96 10.79
C TYR A 171 5.51 -18.47 11.10
N ALA A 172 4.41 -19.00 11.65
CA ALA A 172 4.31 -20.42 12.03
C ALA A 172 2.88 -20.94 11.95
N LEU A 173 2.77 -22.25 11.72
CA LEU A 173 1.53 -23.02 11.87
C LEU A 173 1.72 -23.97 13.07
N GLU A 174 1.01 -23.70 14.15
CA GLU A 174 1.15 -24.36 15.46
C GLU A 174 -0.04 -25.28 15.76
N ASP A 175 0.01 -25.99 16.89
CA ASP A 175 -1.08 -26.81 17.44
C ASP A 175 -1.63 -27.84 16.42
N SER A 176 -0.74 -28.56 15.76
CA SER A 176 -1.10 -29.51 14.70
C SER A 176 -1.96 -28.89 13.60
N GLY A 177 -1.62 -27.64 13.22
CA GLY A 177 -2.33 -26.89 12.19
C GLY A 177 -3.56 -26.13 12.69
N GLY A 178 -3.73 -26.01 14.00
CA GLY A 178 -4.87 -25.34 14.62
C GLY A 178 -4.73 -23.83 14.80
N THR A 179 -3.50 -23.31 14.77
CA THR A 179 -3.21 -21.90 15.04
C THR A 179 -2.20 -21.36 14.02
N LEU A 180 -2.55 -20.28 13.35
CA LEU A 180 -1.60 -19.46 12.59
C LEU A 180 -1.03 -18.40 13.52
N ARG A 181 0.30 -18.29 13.55
CA ARG A 181 1.02 -17.17 14.16
C ARG A 181 1.59 -16.30 13.06
N PHE A 182 1.38 -15.00 13.15
CA PHE A 182 1.87 -14.03 12.19
C PHE A 182 3.15 -13.35 12.67
N ILE A 183 3.85 -12.69 11.75
CA ILE A 183 5.18 -12.09 11.99
C ILE A 183 5.17 -10.96 13.03
N GLU A 184 4.04 -10.27 13.22
CA GLU A 184 3.86 -9.21 14.23
C GLU A 184 3.40 -9.77 15.59
N GLY A 185 3.22 -11.09 15.70
CA GLY A 185 2.90 -11.80 16.94
C GLY A 185 1.42 -12.11 17.17
N SER A 186 0.51 -11.61 16.32
CA SER A 186 -0.91 -11.98 16.43
C SER A 186 -1.16 -13.43 15.99
N THR A 187 -2.34 -13.96 16.33
CA THR A 187 -2.72 -15.33 16.00
C THR A 187 -4.13 -15.40 15.43
N ALA A 188 -4.38 -16.39 14.58
CA ALA A 188 -5.69 -16.74 14.07
C ALA A 188 -5.95 -18.24 14.19
N SER A 189 -7.15 -18.62 14.67
CA SER A 189 -7.54 -20.03 14.76
C SER A 189 -7.90 -20.59 13.39
N VAL A 190 -7.39 -21.79 13.08
CA VAL A 190 -7.68 -22.51 11.84
C VAL A 190 -8.69 -23.61 12.14
N PRO A 191 -9.93 -23.51 11.63
CA PRO A 191 -10.91 -24.60 11.78
C PRO A 191 -10.39 -25.91 11.18
N VAL A 192 -10.69 -27.03 11.81
CA VAL A 192 -10.15 -28.37 11.46
C VAL A 192 -10.25 -28.67 9.96
N ARG A 193 -11.39 -28.33 9.35
CA ARG A 193 -11.64 -28.57 7.92
C ARG A 193 -10.69 -27.81 6.97
N PHE A 194 -10.01 -26.75 7.44
CA PHE A 194 -9.10 -25.93 6.63
C PHE A 194 -7.62 -26.19 6.91
N ARG A 195 -7.27 -27.01 7.94
CA ARG A 195 -5.88 -27.25 8.35
C ARG A 195 -5.02 -27.76 7.21
N LYS A 196 -5.51 -28.76 6.48
CA LYS A 196 -4.80 -29.31 5.32
C LYS A 196 -4.63 -28.27 4.22
N GLN A 197 -5.68 -27.52 3.89
CA GLN A 197 -5.63 -26.46 2.88
C GLN A 197 -4.59 -25.38 3.23
N VAL A 198 -4.53 -24.95 4.50
CA VAL A 198 -3.53 -23.98 4.98
C VAL A 198 -2.12 -24.54 4.85
N GLN A 199 -1.90 -25.79 5.26
CA GLN A 199 -0.61 -26.44 5.17
C GLN A 199 -0.14 -26.56 3.71
N ASP A 200 -0.99 -27.05 2.82
CA ASP A 200 -0.69 -27.18 1.40
C ASP A 200 -0.39 -25.81 0.75
N ALA A 201 -1.18 -24.79 1.09
CA ALA A 201 -0.99 -23.42 0.58
C ALA A 201 0.35 -22.80 1.07
N LEU A 202 0.72 -23.01 2.34
CA LEU A 202 2.01 -22.53 2.87
C LEU A 202 3.20 -23.19 2.19
N PHE A 203 3.13 -24.51 1.92
CA PHE A 203 4.19 -25.22 1.20
C PHE A 203 4.29 -24.71 -0.25
N ALA A 204 3.18 -24.63 -0.95
CA ALA A 204 3.16 -24.11 -2.33
C ALA A 204 3.74 -22.68 -2.40
N ARG A 205 3.42 -21.83 -1.42
CA ARG A 205 3.92 -20.45 -1.36
C ARG A 205 5.43 -20.39 -1.07
N ALA A 206 5.94 -21.28 -0.21
CA ALA A 206 7.36 -21.36 0.09
C ALA A 206 8.19 -21.84 -1.12
N GLU A 207 7.65 -22.75 -1.93
CA GLU A 207 8.31 -23.22 -3.16
C GLU A 207 8.33 -22.10 -4.23
N TRP A 208 7.22 -21.38 -4.42
CA TRP A 208 7.15 -20.27 -5.36
C TRP A 208 8.21 -19.19 -5.06
N ARG A 209 8.43 -18.84 -3.78
CA ARG A 209 9.43 -17.84 -3.37
C ARG A 209 10.90 -18.24 -3.64
N LYS A 210 11.18 -19.52 -3.87
CA LYS A 210 12.52 -19.97 -4.24
C LYS A 210 12.84 -19.76 -5.72
N HIS A 211 11.81 -19.52 -6.52
CA HIS A 211 11.91 -19.44 -7.98
C HIS A 211 11.52 -18.05 -8.54
N ALA A 212 11.04 -17.12 -7.70
CA ALA A 212 10.73 -15.73 -8.01
C ALA A 212 11.90 -14.81 -7.63
#